data_4ca5f240517f95683fdf757c5b6f6f4d
#
_entry.id   4ca5f240517f95683fdf757c5b6f6f4d
#
_cell.length_a   1.000
_cell.length_b   1.000
_cell.length_c   1.000
_cell.angle_alpha   90.00
_cell.angle_beta   90.00
_cell.angle_gamma   90.00
#
_symmetry.space_group_name_H-M   'P 1'
#
loop_
_entity.id
_entity.type
_entity.pdbx_description
1 polymer ?
#
loop_
_entity_poly.entity_id
_entity_poly.type
_entity_poly.pdbx_seq_one_letter_code
_entity_poly.pdbx_strand_id
1 'polypeptide(L)'
;MMKHKTLFFTLIIALFPVVLNAQQRFRAGIIAGVTASQINGDNSAGYNKPGLVAGFRVVSRIGERTDGSVELLFAQRGAQSELVRDNFNPNNFALTLNYIEVPVQWHYKDWLIEGDNESEDYYRVAFDLGLSYARFFSSRFRGEPNGIEVVSKDYLKKNDISLVLGANVFFTQHLGITLRYVRSLGAMYNPKDWNPAPIANSWIGHCLYLQGVYLF
;
A
#
# COMPACT_ATOMS: atom_id res chain seq x y z
N MET A 1 0.03 40.71 16.18
CA MET A 1 -0.26 39.26 16.25
C MET A 1 -1.66 38.87 15.71
N MET A 2 -2.59 39.78 15.49
CA MET A 2 -3.94 39.53 14.94
C MET A 2 -4.00 39.38 13.40
N LYS A 3 -3.13 40.03 12.63
CA LYS A 3 -3.16 40.03 11.15
C LYS A 3 -2.95 38.65 10.49
N HIS A 4 -2.16 37.77 11.09
CA HIS A 4 -1.92 36.43 10.55
C HIS A 4 -3.11 35.47 10.73
N LYS A 5 -3.88 35.61 11.81
CA LYS A 5 -5.08 34.78 12.05
C LYS A 5 -6.21 35.13 11.06
N THR A 6 -6.35 36.40 10.73
CA THR A 6 -7.36 36.87 9.76
C THR A 6 -7.00 36.41 8.34
N LEU A 7 -5.73 36.46 7.96
CA LEU A 7 -5.23 35.98 6.66
C LEU A 7 -5.46 34.46 6.48
N PHE A 8 -5.21 33.69 7.53
CA PHE A 8 -5.43 32.23 7.54
C PHE A 8 -6.92 31.88 7.40
N PHE A 9 -7.81 32.62 8.08
CA PHE A 9 -9.25 32.42 8.00
C PHE A 9 -9.81 32.84 6.62
N THR A 10 -9.31 33.90 6.03
CA THR A 10 -9.69 34.36 4.68
C THR A 10 -9.23 33.34 3.62
N LEU A 11 -8.05 32.74 3.77
CA LEU A 11 -7.54 31.72 2.87
C LEU A 11 -8.39 30.44 2.90
N ILE A 12 -8.87 30.03 4.10
CA ILE A 12 -9.78 28.89 4.27
C ILE A 12 -11.13 29.16 3.61
N ILE A 13 -11.70 30.35 3.77
CA ILE A 13 -12.97 30.74 3.16
C ILE A 13 -12.86 30.85 1.64
N ALA A 14 -11.73 31.32 1.11
CA ALA A 14 -11.48 31.40 -0.34
C ALA A 14 -11.30 30.03 -1.01
N LEU A 15 -10.94 29.00 -0.26
CA LEU A 15 -10.84 27.62 -0.74
C LEU A 15 -12.22 26.90 -0.81
N PHE A 16 -13.23 27.42 -0.09
CA PHE A 16 -14.55 26.77 0.01
C PHE A 16 -15.30 26.64 -1.35
N PRO A 17 -15.34 27.65 -2.24
CA PRO A 17 -16.04 27.52 -3.53
C PRO A 17 -15.33 26.58 -4.52
N VAL A 18 -14.02 26.32 -4.36
CA VAL A 18 -13.29 25.37 -5.20
C VAL A 18 -13.72 23.94 -4.90
N VAL A 19 -14.11 23.66 -3.64
CA VAL A 19 -14.55 22.32 -3.21
C VAL A 19 -15.92 21.96 -3.80
N LEU A 20 -16.82 22.92 -3.99
CA LEU A 20 -18.18 22.67 -4.47
C LEU A 20 -18.24 22.23 -5.95
N ASN A 21 -17.31 22.71 -6.80
CA ASN A 21 -17.19 22.28 -8.19
C ASN A 21 -16.34 21.00 -8.35
N ALA A 22 -15.65 20.57 -7.29
CA ALA A 22 -14.81 19.38 -7.28
C ALA A 22 -15.63 18.09 -7.05
N GLN A 23 -16.82 18.15 -6.47
CA GLN A 23 -17.62 16.99 -6.08
C GLN A 23 -18.01 16.07 -7.25
N GLN A 24 -18.09 16.56 -8.48
CA GLN A 24 -18.35 15.74 -9.67
C GLN A 24 -17.11 15.00 -10.18
N ARG A 25 -15.90 15.39 -9.75
CA ARG A 25 -14.64 14.82 -10.23
C ARG A 25 -13.92 13.94 -9.21
N PHE A 26 -14.22 14.10 -7.93
CA PHE A 26 -13.53 13.38 -6.86
C PHE A 26 -14.50 12.46 -6.13
N ARG A 27 -14.08 11.22 -5.95
CA ARG A 27 -14.77 10.23 -5.11
C ARG A 27 -13.83 9.79 -4.00
N ALA A 28 -14.30 9.84 -2.77
CA ALA A 28 -13.58 9.28 -1.63
C ALA A 28 -14.01 7.84 -1.39
N GLY A 29 -13.19 7.07 -0.70
CA GLY A 29 -13.52 5.70 -0.36
C GLY A 29 -12.64 5.15 0.75
N ILE A 30 -13.03 3.98 1.21
CA ILE A 30 -12.30 3.19 2.19
C ILE A 30 -11.76 1.91 1.55
N ILE A 31 -10.64 1.46 2.07
CA ILE A 31 -9.96 0.23 1.65
C ILE A 31 -9.71 -0.61 2.88
N ALA A 32 -9.99 -1.91 2.80
CA ALA A 32 -9.59 -2.88 3.81
C ALA A 32 -9.28 -4.22 3.16
N GLY A 33 -8.27 -4.93 3.67
CA GLY A 33 -7.89 -6.19 3.08
C GLY A 33 -6.74 -6.87 3.79
N VAL A 34 -6.19 -7.85 3.09
CA VAL A 34 -5.06 -8.66 3.55
C VAL A 34 -3.87 -8.52 2.62
N THR A 35 -2.70 -8.73 3.17
CA THR A 35 -1.44 -8.77 2.44
C THR A 35 -0.82 -10.16 2.55
N ALA A 36 -0.09 -10.56 1.51
CA ALA A 36 0.80 -11.71 1.53
C ALA A 36 2.17 -11.23 1.05
N SER A 37 3.16 -11.25 1.93
CA SER A 37 4.46 -10.62 1.67
C SER A 37 5.61 -11.61 1.73
N GLN A 38 6.67 -11.26 1.02
CA GLN A 38 7.95 -11.93 0.94
C GLN A 38 9.07 -10.90 0.94
N ILE A 39 10.20 -11.25 1.54
CA ILE A 39 11.45 -10.50 1.46
C ILE A 39 12.48 -11.39 0.75
N ASN A 40 12.99 -10.96 -0.39
CA ASN A 40 14.09 -11.64 -1.04
C ASN A 40 15.38 -11.35 -0.27
N GLY A 41 16.16 -12.38 -0.01
CA GLY A 41 17.45 -12.30 0.72
C GLY A 41 17.39 -12.75 2.17
N ASP A 42 16.22 -13.17 2.66
CA ASP A 42 16.01 -13.71 4.01
C ASP A 42 16.15 -15.25 4.12
N ASN A 43 16.55 -15.90 3.00
CA ASN A 43 16.65 -17.36 2.85
C ASN A 43 15.29 -18.11 2.98
N SER A 44 14.17 -17.42 2.91
CA SER A 44 12.84 -18.02 2.85
C SER A 44 12.18 -17.75 1.51
N ALA A 45 11.50 -18.77 0.95
CA ALA A 45 10.77 -18.64 -0.30
C ALA A 45 9.27 -18.56 -0.06
N GLY A 46 8.56 -17.78 -0.90
CA GLY A 46 7.09 -17.72 -0.91
C GLY A 46 6.47 -16.56 -0.14
N TYR A 47 5.22 -16.25 -0.48
CA TYR A 47 4.41 -15.18 0.14
C TYR A 47 3.77 -15.67 1.44
N ASN A 48 4.58 -16.21 2.36
CA ASN A 48 4.11 -16.92 3.55
C ASN A 48 3.75 -16.00 4.72
N LYS A 49 4.04 -14.69 4.61
CA LYS A 49 3.75 -13.73 5.67
C LYS A 49 2.42 -13.01 5.42
N PRO A 50 1.33 -13.43 6.08
CA PRO A 50 0.06 -12.71 6.04
C PRO A 50 0.17 -11.41 6.85
N GLY A 51 -0.57 -10.39 6.42
CA GLY A 51 -0.69 -9.11 7.09
C GLY A 51 -2.03 -8.45 6.78
N LEU A 52 -2.23 -7.26 7.31
CA LEU A 52 -3.42 -6.45 7.11
C LEU A 52 -3.08 -5.17 6.33
N VAL A 53 -4.06 -4.68 5.58
CA VAL A 53 -4.01 -3.36 4.94
C VAL A 53 -5.35 -2.68 5.11
N ALA A 54 -5.33 -1.40 5.48
CA ALA A 54 -6.55 -0.60 5.59
C ALA A 54 -6.22 0.88 5.41
N GLY A 55 -7.19 1.66 4.91
CA GLY A 55 -7.01 3.09 4.75
C GLY A 55 -8.07 3.75 3.90
N PHE A 56 -7.68 4.89 3.33
CA PHE A 56 -8.56 5.75 2.55
C PHE A 56 -8.01 5.91 1.14
N ARG A 57 -8.93 6.10 0.18
CA ARG A 57 -8.64 6.39 -1.22
C ARG A 57 -9.41 7.62 -1.65
N VAL A 58 -8.76 8.48 -2.42
CA VAL A 58 -9.41 9.53 -3.19
C VAL A 58 -9.14 9.27 -4.66
N VAL A 59 -10.18 9.21 -5.47
CA VAL A 59 -10.13 8.98 -6.91
C VAL A 59 -10.54 10.26 -7.60
N SER A 60 -9.79 10.68 -8.61
CA SER A 60 -10.12 11.80 -9.49
C SER A 60 -10.32 11.30 -10.92
N ARG A 61 -11.44 11.64 -11.53
CA ARG A 61 -11.67 11.36 -12.95
C ARG A 61 -10.78 12.26 -13.81
N ILE A 62 -9.92 11.66 -14.61
CA ILE A 62 -9.01 12.36 -15.54
C ILE A 62 -9.61 12.38 -16.95
N GLY A 63 -10.20 11.26 -17.37
CA GLY A 63 -10.84 11.09 -18.67
C GLY A 63 -11.99 10.09 -18.61
N GLU A 64 -12.58 9.75 -19.74
CA GLU A 64 -13.70 8.81 -19.77
C GLU A 64 -13.30 7.44 -19.22
N ARG A 65 -12.16 6.90 -19.64
CA ARG A 65 -11.65 5.59 -19.24
C ARG A 65 -10.46 5.67 -18.30
N THR A 66 -10.12 6.85 -17.78
CA THR A 66 -8.92 7.03 -16.99
C THR A 66 -9.19 7.81 -15.72
N ASP A 67 -8.73 7.25 -14.60
CA ASP A 67 -8.78 7.89 -13.29
C ASP A 67 -7.37 7.97 -12.71
N GLY A 68 -7.17 8.91 -11.79
CA GLY A 68 -6.01 8.95 -10.91
C GLY A 68 -6.45 8.76 -9.48
N SER A 69 -5.63 8.12 -8.65
CA SER A 69 -5.92 8.04 -7.22
C SER A 69 -4.71 8.31 -6.35
N VAL A 70 -5.01 8.80 -5.15
CA VAL A 70 -4.07 8.90 -4.04
C VAL A 70 -4.69 8.17 -2.86
N GLU A 71 -3.87 7.39 -2.16
CA GLU A 71 -4.31 6.62 -1.01
C GLU A 71 -3.45 6.95 0.22
N LEU A 72 -4.01 6.73 1.39
CA LEU A 72 -3.29 6.71 2.66
C LEU A 72 -3.61 5.39 3.35
N LEU A 73 -2.62 4.50 3.43
CA LEU A 73 -2.80 3.14 3.92
C LEU A 73 -1.91 2.86 5.13
N PHE A 74 -2.46 2.16 6.10
CA PHE A 74 -1.69 1.31 6.99
C PHE A 74 -1.49 -0.03 6.30
N ALA A 75 -0.25 -0.53 6.23
CA ALA A 75 0.06 -1.82 5.64
C ALA A 75 1.06 -2.62 6.48
N GLN A 76 0.76 -3.89 6.67
CA GLN A 76 1.67 -4.86 7.27
C GLN A 76 2.33 -5.66 6.17
N ARG A 77 3.67 -5.62 6.14
CA ARG A 77 4.53 -6.41 5.27
C ARG A 77 5.50 -7.24 6.10
N GLY A 78 6.33 -8.05 5.48
CA GLY A 78 7.40 -8.76 6.19
C GLY A 78 7.78 -10.08 5.54
N ALA A 79 8.37 -10.97 6.35
CA ALA A 79 8.77 -12.30 5.95
C ALA A 79 8.44 -13.31 7.04
N GLN A 80 8.22 -14.55 6.62
CA GLN A 80 7.99 -15.67 7.53
C GLN A 80 8.60 -16.92 6.91
N SER A 81 9.27 -17.74 7.73
CA SER A 81 9.69 -19.08 7.33
C SER A 81 8.48 -19.93 6.93
N GLU A 82 8.70 -20.96 6.13
CA GLU A 82 7.62 -21.84 5.65
C GLU A 82 6.70 -22.31 6.79
N LEU A 83 5.39 -22.41 6.48
CA LEU A 83 4.33 -22.79 7.40
C LEU A 83 4.38 -24.25 7.88
N VAL A 84 5.40 -25.01 7.52
CA VAL A 84 5.59 -26.36 8.03
C VAL A 84 5.91 -26.23 9.51
N ARG A 85 4.89 -26.41 10.32
CA ARG A 85 4.96 -26.58 11.77
C ARG A 85 5.69 -27.87 12.12
N ASP A 86 6.95 -27.95 11.78
CA ASP A 86 7.82 -28.96 12.34
C ASP A 86 8.45 -28.33 13.59
N ASN A 87 8.06 -28.85 14.77
CA ASN A 87 8.58 -28.42 16.06
C ASN A 87 10.10 -28.62 16.20
N PHE A 88 10.75 -29.08 15.16
CA PHE A 88 12.20 -29.35 15.06
C PHE A 88 12.95 -28.39 14.13
N ASN A 89 12.30 -27.41 13.49
CA ASN A 89 13.03 -26.49 12.61
C ASN A 89 13.50 -25.26 13.42
N PRO A 90 14.82 -25.14 13.72
CA PRO A 90 15.37 -24.02 14.48
C PRO A 90 15.30 -22.68 13.74
N ASN A 91 14.79 -22.66 12.50
CA ASN A 91 14.67 -21.47 11.66
C ASN A 91 13.24 -20.92 11.60
N ASN A 92 12.37 -21.25 12.53
CA ASN A 92 10.99 -20.78 12.53
C ASN A 92 10.93 -19.32 13.02
N PHE A 93 10.75 -18.37 12.09
CA PHE A 93 10.63 -16.97 12.40
C PHE A 93 9.44 -16.31 11.67
N ALA A 94 8.94 -15.20 12.24
CA ALA A 94 8.00 -14.31 11.61
C ALA A 94 8.40 -12.85 11.90
N LEU A 95 8.75 -12.12 10.86
CA LEU A 95 9.01 -10.68 10.89
C LEU A 95 7.80 -9.93 10.36
N THR A 96 7.24 -9.06 11.16
CA THR A 96 6.16 -8.13 10.75
C THR A 96 6.71 -6.71 10.73
N LEU A 97 6.54 -6.03 9.61
CA LEU A 97 6.94 -4.64 9.40
C LEU A 97 5.67 -3.83 9.14
N ASN A 98 5.47 -2.75 9.90
CA ASN A 98 4.32 -1.87 9.76
C ASN A 98 4.72 -0.57 9.06
N TYR A 99 3.94 -0.22 8.04
CA TYR A 99 4.15 0.96 7.20
C TYR A 99 2.92 1.86 7.16
N ILE A 100 3.16 3.15 7.04
CA ILE A 100 2.20 4.09 6.46
C ILE A 100 2.61 4.28 4.99
N GLU A 101 1.68 4.05 4.08
CA GLU A 101 1.92 4.11 2.63
C GLU A 101 1.05 5.17 1.98
N VAL A 102 1.64 5.83 0.97
CA VAL A 102 0.95 6.80 0.12
C VAL A 102 1.13 6.36 -1.34
N PRO A 103 0.28 5.45 -1.84
CA PRO A 103 0.24 5.10 -3.25
C PRO A 103 -0.37 6.24 -4.08
N VAL A 104 0.27 6.54 -5.21
CA VAL A 104 -0.26 7.38 -6.28
C VAL A 104 -0.38 6.51 -7.52
N GLN A 105 -1.58 6.40 -8.08
CA GLN A 105 -1.88 5.43 -9.12
C GLN A 105 -2.68 6.06 -10.24
N TRP A 106 -2.44 5.56 -11.43
CA TRP A 106 -3.23 5.77 -12.62
C TRP A 106 -4.04 4.49 -12.89
N HIS A 107 -5.34 4.64 -13.23
CA HIS A 107 -6.28 3.57 -13.50
C HIS A 107 -6.75 3.66 -14.95
N TYR A 108 -6.64 2.56 -15.67
CA TYR A 108 -7.29 2.39 -16.96
C TYR A 108 -8.53 1.51 -16.79
N LYS A 109 -9.70 2.06 -17.13
CA LYS A 109 -11.01 1.43 -16.93
C LYS A 109 -11.48 0.79 -18.23
N ASP A 110 -12.06 -0.41 -18.13
CA ASP A 110 -12.63 -1.13 -19.23
C ASP A 110 -13.91 -1.88 -18.82
N TRP A 111 -14.64 -2.40 -19.79
CA TRP A 111 -15.88 -3.11 -19.62
C TRP A 111 -16.95 -2.25 -18.95
N LEU A 112 -17.54 -1.34 -19.75
CA LEU A 112 -18.65 -0.49 -19.31
C LEU A 112 -19.90 -1.35 -19.06
N ILE A 113 -20.51 -1.16 -17.90
CA ILE A 113 -21.83 -1.67 -17.54
C ILE A 113 -22.78 -0.48 -17.58
N GLU A 114 -23.75 -0.53 -18.47
CA GLU A 114 -24.80 0.47 -18.59
C GLU A 114 -25.89 0.18 -17.56
N GLY A 115 -26.26 1.21 -16.79
CA GLY A 115 -27.36 1.18 -15.84
C GLY A 115 -28.68 1.62 -16.48
N ASP A 116 -29.76 1.66 -15.70
CA ASP A 116 -31.04 2.15 -16.16
C ASP A 116 -31.01 3.68 -16.45
N ASN A 117 -30.04 4.39 -15.88
CA ASN A 117 -29.75 5.79 -16.10
C ASN A 117 -28.23 5.97 -16.32
N GLU A 118 -27.80 7.00 -17.07
CA GLU A 118 -26.39 7.32 -17.29
C GLU A 118 -25.59 7.54 -15.97
N SER A 119 -26.26 7.93 -14.91
CA SER A 119 -25.66 8.10 -13.58
C SER A 119 -25.33 6.75 -12.89
N GLU A 120 -25.85 5.65 -13.39
CA GLU A 120 -25.64 4.29 -12.86
C GLU A 120 -24.59 3.52 -13.65
N ASP A 121 -24.06 4.09 -14.74
CA ASP A 121 -22.99 3.52 -15.53
C ASP A 121 -21.69 3.40 -14.72
N TYR A 122 -21.04 2.25 -14.85
CA TYR A 122 -19.72 2.06 -14.24
C TYR A 122 -18.86 1.09 -15.04
N TYR A 123 -17.55 1.25 -14.91
CA TYR A 123 -16.59 0.30 -15.49
C TYR A 123 -16.33 -0.84 -14.52
N ARG A 124 -16.54 -2.07 -15.01
CA ARG A 124 -16.41 -3.28 -14.21
C ARG A 124 -14.97 -3.63 -13.88
N VAL A 125 -14.06 -3.39 -14.81
CA VAL A 125 -12.63 -3.74 -14.67
C VAL A 125 -11.79 -2.48 -14.76
N ALA A 126 -10.74 -2.40 -13.94
CA ALA A 126 -9.71 -1.39 -14.10
C ALA A 126 -8.33 -1.99 -13.82
N PHE A 127 -7.33 -1.50 -14.54
CA PHE A 127 -5.93 -1.85 -14.36
C PHE A 127 -5.18 -0.66 -13.77
N ASP A 128 -4.34 -0.93 -12.78
CA ASP A 128 -3.64 0.08 -12.01
C ASP A 128 -2.14 0.02 -12.27
N LEU A 129 -1.55 1.19 -12.46
CA LEU A 129 -0.11 1.39 -12.50
C LEU A 129 0.22 2.59 -11.61
N GLY A 130 1.24 2.46 -10.75
CA GLY A 130 1.60 3.57 -9.89
C GLY A 130 2.89 3.36 -9.13
N LEU A 131 3.15 4.33 -8.27
CA LEU A 131 4.24 4.32 -7.30
C LEU A 131 3.67 4.49 -5.90
N SER A 132 4.29 3.85 -4.92
CA SER A 132 3.95 4.01 -3.51
C SER A 132 5.16 4.46 -2.73
N TYR A 133 5.01 5.53 -1.95
CA TYR A 133 5.95 5.88 -0.90
C TYR A 133 5.48 5.27 0.40
N ALA A 134 6.36 4.53 1.08
CA ALA A 134 6.07 3.88 2.35
C ALA A 134 7.06 4.33 3.43
N ARG A 135 6.53 4.67 4.60
CA ARG A 135 7.29 5.01 5.80
C ARG A 135 7.17 3.90 6.82
N PHE A 136 8.27 3.22 7.09
CA PHE A 136 8.38 2.24 8.17
C PHE A 136 8.32 2.93 9.53
N PHE A 137 7.54 2.39 10.48
CA PHE A 137 7.44 2.95 11.82
C PHE A 137 7.56 1.92 12.95
N SER A 138 7.25 0.64 12.70
CA SER A 138 7.42 -0.38 13.73
C SER A 138 7.63 -1.77 13.14
N SER A 139 8.35 -2.62 13.89
CA SER A 139 8.55 -4.03 13.58
C SER A 139 8.20 -4.91 14.78
N ARG A 140 7.81 -6.14 14.48
CA ARG A 140 7.65 -7.21 15.48
C ARG A 140 8.30 -8.47 14.94
N PHE A 141 9.19 -9.04 15.74
CA PHE A 141 9.82 -10.32 15.46
C PHE A 141 9.25 -11.40 16.40
N ARG A 142 9.08 -12.61 15.89
CA ARG A 142 8.76 -13.82 16.65
C ARG A 142 9.61 -14.94 16.09
N GLY A 143 10.20 -15.77 16.96
CA GLY A 143 10.97 -16.94 16.60
C GLY A 143 12.31 -17.01 17.32
N GLU A 144 13.10 -18.03 16.99
CA GLU A 144 14.45 -18.17 17.50
C GLU A 144 15.39 -17.12 16.86
N PRO A 145 16.32 -16.54 17.64
CA PRO A 145 17.23 -15.51 17.17
C PRO A 145 18.33 -16.11 16.27
N ASN A 146 18.08 -16.17 14.97
CA ASN A 146 19.01 -16.68 13.96
C ASN A 146 19.59 -15.54 13.09
N GLY A 147 20.07 -14.48 13.70
CA GLY A 147 20.67 -13.35 12.99
C GLY A 147 19.68 -12.38 12.33
N ILE A 148 18.46 -12.82 12.00
CA ILE A 148 17.38 -11.96 11.43
C ILE A 148 16.84 -11.00 12.48
N GLU A 149 16.84 -11.38 13.76
CA GLU A 149 16.47 -10.50 14.88
C GLU A 149 17.39 -9.28 14.98
N VAL A 150 18.65 -9.42 14.59
CA VAL A 150 19.64 -8.34 14.60
C VAL A 150 19.32 -7.26 13.57
N VAL A 151 18.60 -7.60 12.49
CA VAL A 151 18.09 -6.62 11.51
C VAL A 151 16.79 -5.99 12.01
N SER A 152 16.81 -5.51 13.23
CA SER A 152 15.75 -4.76 13.87
C SER A 152 15.66 -3.33 13.32
N LYS A 153 14.87 -2.48 13.95
CA LYS A 153 14.55 -1.09 13.54
C LYS A 153 15.73 -0.24 13.08
N ASP A 154 16.94 -0.53 13.58
CA ASP A 154 18.11 0.34 13.39
C ASP A 154 18.78 0.11 12.03
N TYR A 155 18.65 -1.09 11.46
CA TYR A 155 19.28 -1.47 10.19
C TYR A 155 18.36 -1.34 8.97
N LEU A 156 17.04 -1.23 9.20
CA LEU A 156 16.07 -1.09 8.12
C LEU A 156 15.95 0.37 7.67
N LYS A 157 15.94 0.59 6.36
CA LYS A 157 15.64 1.90 5.79
C LYS A 157 14.22 2.30 6.15
N LYS A 158 14.08 3.52 6.66
CA LYS A 158 12.77 4.04 7.11
C LYS A 158 11.83 4.38 5.95
N ASN A 159 12.37 4.60 4.76
CA ASN A 159 11.61 4.98 3.57
C ASN A 159 11.76 3.91 2.51
N ASP A 160 10.66 3.57 1.85
CA ASP A 160 10.61 2.64 0.74
C ASP A 160 9.80 3.27 -0.39
N ILE A 161 10.30 3.15 -1.61
CA ILE A 161 9.58 3.49 -2.84
C ILE A 161 9.32 2.20 -3.58
N SER A 162 8.07 1.95 -3.90
CA SER A 162 7.62 0.72 -4.54
C SER A 162 6.89 0.98 -5.84
N LEU A 163 7.08 0.10 -6.82
CA LEU A 163 6.21 -0.01 -7.98
C LEU A 163 4.92 -0.72 -7.57
N VAL A 164 3.79 -0.22 -8.08
CA VAL A 164 2.45 -0.76 -7.83
C VAL A 164 1.82 -1.15 -9.16
N LEU A 165 1.39 -2.41 -9.28
CA LEU A 165 0.61 -2.94 -10.39
C LEU A 165 -0.65 -3.57 -9.81
N GLY A 166 -1.82 -3.33 -10.42
CA GLY A 166 -3.06 -3.87 -9.88
C GLY A 166 -4.14 -4.09 -10.92
N ALA A 167 -5.15 -4.82 -10.48
CA ALA A 167 -6.40 -4.99 -11.20
C ALA A 167 -7.56 -4.88 -10.22
N ASN A 168 -8.61 -4.17 -10.62
CA ASN A 168 -9.84 -4.01 -9.84
C ASN A 168 -10.98 -4.65 -10.59
N VAL A 169 -11.91 -5.23 -9.82
CA VAL A 169 -13.22 -5.67 -10.32
C VAL A 169 -14.28 -5.02 -9.45
N PHE A 170 -15.10 -4.18 -10.06
CA PHE A 170 -16.24 -3.54 -9.41
C PHE A 170 -17.51 -4.33 -9.66
N PHE A 171 -18.28 -4.56 -8.61
CA PHE A 171 -19.59 -5.23 -8.64
C PHE A 171 -20.73 -4.22 -8.76
N THR A 172 -20.48 -3.02 -8.25
CA THR A 172 -21.36 -1.85 -8.33
C THR A 172 -20.48 -0.60 -8.53
N GLN A 173 -21.08 0.57 -8.70
CA GLN A 173 -20.35 1.84 -8.74
C GLN A 173 -19.51 2.11 -7.48
N HIS A 174 -19.89 1.48 -6.36
CA HIS A 174 -19.32 1.74 -5.04
C HIS A 174 -18.42 0.61 -4.55
N LEU A 175 -18.77 -0.65 -4.82
CA LEU A 175 -18.12 -1.81 -4.22
C LEU A 175 -17.27 -2.55 -5.24
N GLY A 176 -16.02 -2.78 -4.90
CA GLY A 176 -15.08 -3.54 -5.72
C GLY A 176 -14.06 -4.31 -4.89
N ILE A 177 -13.33 -5.17 -5.61
CA ILE A 177 -12.16 -5.89 -5.09
C ILE A 177 -10.95 -5.51 -5.94
N THR A 178 -9.82 -5.30 -5.28
CA THR A 178 -8.53 -5.01 -5.90
C THR A 178 -7.54 -6.13 -5.57
N LEU A 179 -6.89 -6.67 -6.59
CA LEU A 179 -5.67 -7.46 -6.45
C LEU A 179 -4.49 -6.60 -6.88
N ARG A 180 -3.47 -6.49 -6.04
CA ARG A 180 -2.34 -5.59 -6.27
C ARG A 180 -1.03 -6.28 -5.97
N TYR A 181 -0.04 -6.07 -6.83
CA TYR A 181 1.35 -6.42 -6.62
C TYR A 181 2.16 -5.17 -6.33
N VAL A 182 2.91 -5.21 -5.23
CA VAL A 182 3.77 -4.12 -4.79
C VAL A 182 5.19 -4.63 -4.68
N ARG A 183 6.14 -3.95 -5.33
CA ARG A 183 7.56 -4.31 -5.32
C ARG A 183 8.41 -3.11 -4.94
N SER A 184 9.22 -3.25 -3.90
CA SER A 184 10.21 -2.24 -3.52
C SER A 184 11.23 -2.05 -4.66
N LEU A 185 11.49 -0.79 -5.03
CA LEU A 185 12.48 -0.42 -6.04
C LEU A 185 13.89 -0.34 -5.45
N GLY A 186 13.99 -0.18 -4.13
CA GLY A 186 15.24 -0.17 -3.40
C GLY A 186 15.33 -1.30 -2.37
N ALA A 187 16.55 -1.61 -1.93
CA ALA A 187 16.74 -2.53 -0.82
C ALA A 187 16.30 -1.88 0.50
N MET A 188 15.44 -2.57 1.26
CA MET A 188 15.03 -2.18 2.61
C MET A 188 16.20 -2.31 3.60
N TYR A 189 17.08 -3.27 3.38
CA TYR A 189 18.35 -3.47 4.05
C TYR A 189 19.44 -3.71 2.99
N ASN A 190 20.61 -3.05 3.16
CA ASN A 190 21.76 -3.25 2.29
C ASN A 190 23.01 -3.45 3.16
N PRO A 191 23.70 -4.59 3.06
CA PRO A 191 24.90 -4.86 3.86
C PRO A 191 26.04 -3.86 3.65
N LYS A 192 26.09 -3.22 2.47
CA LYS A 192 27.13 -2.21 2.16
C LYS A 192 27.01 -0.92 2.98
N ASP A 193 25.84 -0.69 3.57
CA ASP A 193 25.59 0.50 4.39
C ASP A 193 26.14 0.34 5.82
N TRP A 194 26.69 -0.85 6.18
CA TRP A 194 27.08 -1.23 7.54
C TRP A 194 28.43 -1.93 7.60
N ASN A 195 29.21 -1.67 8.67
CA ASN A 195 30.49 -2.35 8.89
C ASN A 195 30.73 -2.57 10.41
N PRO A 196 30.70 -3.81 10.94
CA PRO A 196 30.34 -5.04 10.20
C PRO A 196 28.84 -5.13 9.88
N ALA A 197 28.50 -5.74 8.73
CA ALA A 197 27.12 -5.97 8.37
C ALA A 197 26.56 -7.19 9.12
N PRO A 198 25.38 -7.09 9.77
CA PRO A 198 24.79 -8.21 10.51
C PRO A 198 24.34 -9.36 9.61
N ILE A 199 23.96 -9.07 8.36
CA ILE A 199 23.56 -10.05 7.35
C ILE A 199 24.21 -9.71 6.02
N ALA A 200 24.65 -10.75 5.28
CA ALA A 200 25.40 -10.59 4.03
C ALA A 200 24.52 -10.19 2.83
N ASN A 201 23.22 -10.50 2.85
CA ASN A 201 22.32 -10.33 1.70
C ASN A 201 21.49 -9.04 1.81
N SER A 202 21.29 -8.38 0.67
CA SER A 202 20.34 -7.25 0.57
C SER A 202 18.90 -7.76 0.61
N TRP A 203 18.00 -6.98 1.23
CA TRP A 203 16.59 -7.32 1.35
C TRP A 203 15.73 -6.45 0.46
N ILE A 204 14.96 -7.10 -0.44
CA ILE A 204 13.99 -6.44 -1.34
C ILE A 204 12.61 -7.01 -1.05
N GLY A 205 11.66 -6.12 -0.75
CA GLY A 205 10.29 -6.49 -0.43
C GLY A 205 9.42 -6.71 -1.66
N HIS A 206 8.59 -7.75 -1.59
CA HIS A 206 7.50 -8.03 -2.54
C HIS A 206 6.23 -8.29 -1.75
N CYS A 207 5.09 -7.79 -2.23
CA CYS A 207 3.84 -7.99 -1.53
C CYS A 207 2.65 -8.08 -2.49
N LEU A 208 1.76 -9.02 -2.23
CA LEU A 208 0.44 -9.11 -2.84
C LEU A 208 -0.59 -8.55 -1.87
N TYR A 209 -1.50 -7.71 -2.34
CA TYR A 209 -2.63 -7.16 -1.59
C TYR A 209 -3.93 -7.65 -2.22
N LEU A 210 -4.80 -8.19 -1.40
CA LEU A 210 -6.20 -8.44 -1.76
C LEU A 210 -7.06 -7.52 -0.90
N GLN A 211 -7.77 -6.59 -1.53
CA GLN A 211 -8.44 -5.48 -0.87
C GLN A 211 -9.90 -5.37 -1.32
N GLY A 212 -10.81 -5.18 -0.39
CA GLY A 212 -12.12 -4.63 -0.65
C GLY A 212 -12.04 -3.10 -0.72
N VAL A 213 -12.75 -2.50 -1.66
CA VAL A 213 -12.81 -1.05 -1.88
C VAL A 213 -14.28 -0.65 -1.87
N TYR A 214 -14.61 0.40 -1.10
CA TYR A 214 -15.91 1.04 -1.14
C TYR A 214 -15.73 2.53 -1.42
N LEU A 215 -16.32 3.01 -2.52
CA LEU A 215 -16.30 4.42 -2.95
C LEU A 215 -17.65 5.06 -2.63
N PHE A 216 -17.60 6.26 -2.04
CA PHE A 216 -18.80 7.05 -1.72
C PHE A 216 -19.33 7.80 -2.94
#